data_79865f3e3dfb7372e3b2aefa8d5b441b
#
_entry.id   79865f3e3dfb7372e3b2aefa8d5b441b
#
_cell.length_a   1.000
_cell.length_b   1.000
_cell.length_c   1.000
_cell.angle_alpha   90.00
_cell.angle_beta   90.00
_cell.angle_gamma   90.00
#
_symmetry.space_group_name_H-M   'P 1'
#
loop_
_entity.id
_entity.type
_entity.pdbx_description
1 polymer ?
#
loop_
_entity_poly.entity_id
_entity_poly.type
_entity_poly.pdbx_seq_one_letter_code
_entity_poly.pdbx_strand_id
1 'polypeptide(L)'
;MEVVPVQTAKDLDRFIRYVYDRYRNEPHWVPPLPSDEKARLTPGKNPYFEHAEAAYFLALEGGRIVGRIAATVDRNHDAFQGERQAAFGFFEAESPAATASLLAAAERWGRAKGAQVLRGPLSFTTNDECGLLIDGFDHRPMLLMPYNVREYAAWIEAAGLTKAKDLYQWRVPVPETPQPVFQRIASMAKKRDRITVRPLDMKKFNEELGRVKTVYNAAWERNWGFVPMTDAEIDHMASQLKPAVVPDLVQFAEVDGAPVGFGLILPDVNVALAKVKGKLFPFGLVKLLWTLPRIKEGRLLALGVLGEYQKRGVGALLVEALMRATRRRGYPLCEVGWTLEDNDSVHQLILGSGGTRSAVYRIYEKRLA
;
A
#
# COMPACT_ATOMS: atom_id res chain seq x y z
N MET A 1 -13.19 -27.74 -12.28
CA MET A 1 -12.21 -26.72 -11.84
C MET A 1 -11.04 -27.42 -11.17
N GLU A 2 -9.84 -27.30 -11.71
CA GLU A 2 -8.62 -27.85 -11.15
C GLU A 2 -7.80 -26.71 -10.53
N VAL A 3 -7.21 -26.91 -9.36
CA VAL A 3 -6.30 -25.92 -8.74
C VAL A 3 -4.93 -26.57 -8.61
N VAL A 4 -3.95 -25.98 -9.29
CA VAL A 4 -2.57 -26.48 -9.34
C VAL A 4 -1.61 -25.54 -8.64
N PRO A 5 -0.61 -26.04 -7.90
CA PRO A 5 0.42 -25.21 -7.30
C PRO A 5 1.40 -24.71 -8.38
N VAL A 6 1.93 -23.52 -8.17
CA VAL A 6 3.04 -22.95 -8.96
C VAL A 6 4.34 -23.48 -8.39
N GLN A 7 5.05 -24.31 -9.17
CA GLN A 7 6.27 -24.99 -8.69
C GLN A 7 7.52 -24.61 -9.48
N THR A 8 7.34 -24.15 -10.72
CA THR A 8 8.45 -23.82 -11.62
C THR A 8 8.50 -22.34 -11.96
N ALA A 9 9.65 -21.87 -12.42
CA ALA A 9 9.80 -20.49 -12.92
C ALA A 9 8.82 -20.21 -14.09
N LYS A 10 8.49 -21.22 -14.90
CA LYS A 10 7.51 -21.10 -15.97
C LYS A 10 6.10 -20.92 -15.44
N ASP A 11 5.73 -21.63 -14.36
CA ASP A 11 4.42 -21.46 -13.74
C ASP A 11 4.32 -20.11 -13.05
N LEU A 12 5.40 -19.61 -12.43
CA LEU A 12 5.44 -18.26 -11.86
C LEU A 12 5.25 -17.19 -12.95
N ASP A 13 5.87 -17.35 -14.12
CA ASP A 13 5.65 -16.45 -15.25
C ASP A 13 4.19 -16.51 -15.73
N ARG A 14 3.53 -17.68 -15.74
CA ARG A 14 2.09 -17.82 -16.04
C ARG A 14 1.24 -17.11 -14.98
N PHE A 15 1.56 -17.28 -13.71
CA PHE A 15 0.89 -16.62 -12.58
C PHE A 15 0.96 -15.08 -12.72
N ILE A 16 2.13 -14.55 -13.05
CA ILE A 16 2.33 -13.11 -13.23
C ILE A 16 1.58 -12.61 -14.47
N ARG A 17 1.69 -13.31 -15.60
CA ARG A 17 1.12 -12.88 -16.88
C ARG A 17 -0.40 -12.92 -16.93
N TYR A 18 -1.05 -13.78 -16.15
CA TYR A 18 -2.50 -13.92 -16.15
C TYR A 18 -3.23 -12.60 -15.94
N VAL A 19 -2.76 -11.74 -15.04
CA VAL A 19 -3.41 -10.47 -14.74
C VAL A 19 -3.40 -9.49 -15.93
N TYR A 20 -2.39 -9.54 -16.81
CA TYR A 20 -2.32 -8.68 -17.99
C TYR A 20 -3.36 -9.07 -19.05
N ASP A 21 -3.70 -10.34 -19.14
CA ASP A 21 -4.77 -10.81 -20.01
C ASP A 21 -6.14 -10.53 -19.38
N ARG A 22 -6.27 -10.72 -18.08
CA ARG A 22 -7.50 -10.48 -17.29
C ARG A 22 -7.97 -9.04 -17.40
N TYR A 23 -7.04 -8.07 -17.29
CA TYR A 23 -7.34 -6.63 -17.29
C TYR A 23 -7.00 -5.91 -18.60
N ARG A 24 -6.84 -6.65 -19.70
CA ARG A 24 -6.44 -6.07 -21.00
C ARG A 24 -7.31 -4.89 -21.45
N ASN A 25 -8.60 -4.95 -21.18
CA ASN A 25 -9.60 -3.97 -21.59
C ASN A 25 -10.08 -3.08 -20.44
N GLU A 26 -9.46 -3.17 -19.27
CA GLU A 26 -9.84 -2.40 -18.10
C GLU A 26 -9.12 -1.03 -18.12
N PRO A 27 -9.85 0.09 -18.30
CA PRO A 27 -9.23 1.40 -18.51
C PRO A 27 -8.53 1.95 -17.26
N HIS A 28 -8.97 1.53 -16.08
CA HIS A 28 -8.45 2.02 -14.81
C HIS A 28 -7.33 1.15 -14.23
N TRP A 29 -7.15 -0.06 -14.73
CA TRP A 29 -6.07 -0.91 -14.26
C TRP A 29 -4.70 -0.43 -14.77
N VAL A 30 -3.72 -0.39 -13.87
CA VAL A 30 -2.34 -0.01 -14.18
C VAL A 30 -1.46 -1.26 -14.19
N PRO A 31 -0.94 -1.66 -15.35
CA PRO A 31 -0.04 -2.81 -15.43
C PRO A 31 1.27 -2.55 -14.67
N PRO A 32 1.63 -3.36 -13.66
CA PRO A 32 2.96 -3.31 -13.06
C PRO A 32 4.03 -3.76 -14.07
N LEU A 33 5.30 -3.58 -13.73
CA LEU A 33 6.39 -4.15 -14.55
C LEU A 33 6.56 -5.63 -14.22
N PRO A 34 6.54 -6.55 -15.19
CA PRO A 34 6.65 -8.00 -14.93
C PRO A 34 7.93 -8.40 -14.20
N SER A 35 9.04 -7.65 -14.42
CA SER A 35 10.31 -7.85 -13.70
C SER A 35 10.18 -7.61 -12.21
N ASP A 36 9.45 -6.57 -11.85
CA ASP A 36 9.29 -6.13 -10.46
C ASP A 36 8.35 -7.09 -9.72
N GLU A 37 7.25 -7.50 -10.38
CA GLU A 37 6.38 -8.55 -9.85
C GLU A 37 7.13 -9.88 -9.64
N LYS A 38 8.00 -10.25 -10.58
CA LYS A 38 8.81 -11.46 -10.46
C LYS A 38 9.80 -11.37 -9.29
N ALA A 39 10.43 -10.21 -9.09
CA ALA A 39 11.32 -9.99 -7.96
C ALA A 39 10.54 -10.03 -6.64
N ARG A 40 9.38 -9.37 -6.59
CA ARG A 40 8.48 -9.33 -5.43
C ARG A 40 8.04 -10.72 -4.98
N LEU A 41 7.76 -11.64 -5.93
CA LEU A 41 7.26 -13.00 -5.68
C LEU A 41 8.36 -14.05 -5.51
N THR A 42 9.64 -13.68 -5.59
CA THR A 42 10.75 -14.64 -5.59
C THR A 42 11.51 -14.59 -4.25
N PRO A 43 11.57 -15.69 -3.48
CA PRO A 43 12.44 -15.82 -2.33
C PRO A 43 13.90 -15.44 -2.67
N GLY A 44 14.59 -14.76 -1.72
CA GLY A 44 15.96 -14.26 -1.91
C GLY A 44 16.07 -12.95 -2.68
N LYS A 45 14.97 -12.47 -3.32
CA LYS A 45 14.89 -11.13 -3.92
C LYS A 45 14.04 -10.16 -3.12
N ASN A 46 13.10 -10.66 -2.34
CA ASN A 46 12.26 -9.90 -1.44
C ASN A 46 12.56 -10.33 0.00
N PRO A 47 13.02 -9.42 0.89
CA PRO A 47 13.36 -9.74 2.29
C PRO A 47 12.17 -10.24 3.11
N TYR A 48 10.92 -10.00 2.71
CA TYR A 48 9.73 -10.60 3.32
C TYR A 48 9.87 -12.11 3.52
N PHE A 49 10.51 -12.82 2.60
CA PHE A 49 10.72 -14.27 2.68
C PHE A 49 11.77 -14.73 3.71
N GLU A 50 12.45 -13.83 4.38
CA GLU A 50 13.35 -14.18 5.50
C GLU A 50 12.55 -14.66 6.73
N HIS A 51 11.30 -14.20 6.87
CA HIS A 51 10.43 -14.56 8.00
C HIS A 51 9.07 -15.15 7.57
N ALA A 52 8.78 -15.22 6.27
CA ALA A 52 7.50 -15.69 5.74
C ALA A 52 7.65 -16.82 4.73
N GLU A 53 6.57 -17.57 4.53
CA GLU A 53 6.43 -18.58 3.50
C GLU A 53 5.24 -18.25 2.62
N ALA A 54 5.35 -18.54 1.32
CA ALA A 54 4.27 -18.36 0.37
C ALA A 54 4.05 -19.60 -0.50
N ALA A 55 2.79 -19.81 -0.88
CA ALA A 55 2.40 -20.73 -1.95
C ALA A 55 1.53 -19.99 -2.95
N TYR A 56 1.72 -20.28 -4.22
CA TYR A 56 0.97 -19.68 -5.32
C TYR A 56 0.17 -20.77 -6.03
N PHE A 57 -1.06 -20.43 -6.41
CA PHE A 57 -1.97 -21.39 -7.06
C PHE A 57 -2.61 -20.77 -8.30
N LEU A 58 -2.83 -21.62 -9.30
CA LEU A 58 -3.58 -21.31 -10.52
C LEU A 58 -4.84 -22.16 -10.57
N ALA A 59 -5.99 -21.55 -10.86
CA ALA A 59 -7.22 -22.27 -11.21
C ALA A 59 -7.26 -22.50 -12.72
N LEU A 60 -7.53 -23.74 -13.12
CA LEU A 60 -7.62 -24.17 -14.50
C LEU A 60 -9.02 -24.69 -14.85
N GLU A 61 -9.51 -24.30 -16.01
CA GLU A 61 -10.73 -24.83 -16.61
C GLU A 61 -10.44 -25.22 -18.07
N GLY A 62 -10.54 -26.51 -18.38
CA GLY A 62 -10.17 -27.02 -19.71
C GLY A 62 -8.71 -26.70 -20.10
N GLY A 63 -7.78 -26.65 -19.15
CA GLY A 63 -6.38 -26.30 -19.37
C GLY A 63 -6.07 -24.79 -19.46
N ARG A 64 -7.10 -23.93 -19.52
CA ARG A 64 -6.96 -22.46 -19.50
C ARG A 64 -6.91 -21.95 -18.06
N ILE A 65 -6.04 -20.99 -17.79
CA ILE A 65 -6.02 -20.31 -16.49
C ILE A 65 -7.27 -19.40 -16.39
N VAL A 66 -8.02 -19.55 -15.29
CA VAL A 66 -9.22 -18.78 -14.97
C VAL A 66 -9.14 -18.10 -13.61
N GLY A 67 -7.98 -18.17 -12.96
CA GLY A 67 -7.74 -17.45 -11.72
C GLY A 67 -6.38 -17.76 -11.11
N ARG A 68 -5.98 -16.94 -10.15
CA ARG A 68 -4.76 -17.08 -9.38
C ARG A 68 -4.97 -16.64 -7.94
N ILE A 69 -4.18 -17.16 -7.01
CA ILE A 69 -4.12 -16.71 -5.62
C ILE A 69 -2.75 -17.01 -5.01
N ALA A 70 -2.26 -16.14 -4.16
CA ALA A 70 -1.18 -16.44 -3.23
C ALA A 70 -1.74 -16.72 -1.84
N ALA A 71 -1.11 -17.63 -1.10
CA ALA A 71 -1.34 -17.82 0.32
C ALA A 71 0.01 -17.67 1.04
N THR A 72 0.03 -16.96 2.17
CA THR A 72 1.26 -16.69 2.93
C THR A 72 1.05 -16.91 4.41
N VAL A 73 2.12 -17.27 5.12
CA VAL A 73 2.21 -17.23 6.58
C VAL A 73 3.45 -16.45 6.97
N ASP A 74 3.34 -15.62 8.00
CA ASP A 74 4.39 -14.70 8.42
C ASP A 74 4.64 -14.86 9.92
N ARG A 75 5.85 -15.30 10.28
CA ARG A 75 6.25 -15.48 11.68
C ARG A 75 6.30 -14.17 12.46
N ASN A 76 6.65 -13.06 11.80
CA ASN A 76 6.67 -11.74 12.44
C ASN A 76 5.25 -11.26 12.76
N HIS A 77 4.29 -11.49 11.83
CA HIS A 77 2.88 -11.24 12.10
C HIS A 77 2.40 -12.03 13.31
N ASP A 78 2.62 -13.35 13.30
CA ASP A 78 2.13 -14.24 14.35
C ASP A 78 2.72 -13.89 15.73
N ALA A 79 4.02 -13.53 15.76
CA ALA A 79 4.70 -13.10 16.98
C ALA A 79 4.18 -11.75 17.49
N PHE A 80 3.91 -10.81 16.60
CA PHE A 80 3.48 -9.46 16.96
C PHE A 80 1.99 -9.41 17.34
N GLN A 81 1.11 -10.06 16.55
CA GLN A 81 -0.34 -10.01 16.75
C GLN A 81 -0.83 -11.10 17.73
N GLY A 82 -0.01 -12.11 18.04
CA GLY A 82 -0.42 -13.24 18.89
C GLY A 82 -1.48 -14.16 18.27
N GLU A 83 -1.68 -14.08 16.94
CA GLU A 83 -2.66 -14.87 16.19
C GLU A 83 -1.99 -15.54 14.99
N ARG A 84 -2.13 -16.86 14.83
CA ARG A 84 -1.64 -17.57 13.65
C ARG A 84 -2.52 -17.31 12.45
N GLN A 85 -2.02 -16.49 11.53
CA GLN A 85 -2.72 -16.07 10.33
C GLN A 85 -2.12 -16.69 9.08
N ALA A 86 -2.98 -17.19 8.17
CA ALA A 86 -2.66 -17.24 6.75
C ALA A 86 -3.24 -16.01 6.07
N ALA A 87 -2.45 -15.31 5.25
CA ALA A 87 -2.97 -14.27 4.39
C ALA A 87 -3.19 -14.81 2.98
N PHE A 88 -4.22 -14.31 2.27
CA PHE A 88 -4.35 -14.49 0.83
C PHE A 88 -4.20 -13.16 0.12
N GLY A 89 -3.60 -13.19 -1.08
CA GLY A 89 -3.41 -12.00 -1.90
C GLY A 89 -3.14 -12.35 -3.35
N PHE A 90 -2.79 -11.37 -4.17
CA PHE A 90 -2.61 -11.55 -5.63
C PHE A 90 -3.79 -12.31 -6.25
N PHE A 91 -4.99 -12.08 -5.69
CA PHE A 91 -6.20 -12.82 -6.00
C PHE A 91 -6.85 -12.28 -7.27
N GLU A 92 -7.13 -13.20 -8.20
CA GLU A 92 -7.88 -12.93 -9.43
C GLU A 92 -8.72 -14.16 -9.78
N ALA A 93 -9.94 -13.94 -10.28
CA ALA A 93 -10.81 -15.03 -10.71
C ALA A 93 -11.74 -14.58 -11.85
N GLU A 94 -12.21 -15.53 -12.66
CA GLU A 94 -13.16 -15.27 -13.74
C GLU A 94 -14.60 -15.70 -13.40
N SER A 95 -14.78 -16.39 -12.27
CA SER A 95 -16.10 -16.89 -11.84
C SER A 95 -16.18 -17.15 -10.34
N PRO A 96 -17.41 -17.23 -9.77
CA PRO A 96 -17.61 -17.68 -8.38
C PRO A 96 -16.99 -19.07 -8.09
N ALA A 97 -17.06 -19.99 -9.06
CA ALA A 97 -16.47 -21.33 -8.90
C ALA A 97 -14.95 -21.29 -8.82
N ALA A 98 -14.29 -20.47 -9.63
CA ALA A 98 -12.85 -20.24 -9.57
C ALA A 98 -12.46 -19.61 -8.21
N THR A 99 -13.21 -18.61 -7.76
CA THR A 99 -13.03 -17.96 -6.45
C THR A 99 -13.08 -18.97 -5.32
N ALA A 100 -14.17 -19.76 -5.23
CA ALA A 100 -14.34 -20.76 -4.18
C ALA A 100 -13.21 -21.80 -4.19
N SER A 101 -12.80 -22.27 -5.38
CA SER A 101 -11.72 -23.27 -5.51
C SER A 101 -10.36 -22.71 -5.07
N LEU A 102 -10.03 -21.47 -5.44
CA LEU A 102 -8.79 -20.79 -5.06
C LEU A 102 -8.73 -20.51 -3.56
N LEU A 103 -9.81 -19.96 -2.98
CA LEU A 103 -9.88 -19.71 -1.54
C LEU A 103 -9.80 -21.03 -0.74
N ALA A 104 -10.47 -22.09 -1.19
CA ALA A 104 -10.35 -23.40 -0.57
C ALA A 104 -8.91 -23.96 -0.63
N ALA A 105 -8.15 -23.68 -1.69
CA ALA A 105 -6.73 -24.06 -1.76
C ALA A 105 -5.88 -23.27 -0.76
N ALA A 106 -6.11 -21.95 -0.65
CA ALA A 106 -5.45 -21.10 0.34
C ALA A 106 -5.79 -21.52 1.78
N GLU A 107 -7.06 -21.85 2.06
CA GLU A 107 -7.49 -22.38 3.37
C GLU A 107 -6.79 -23.69 3.72
N ARG A 108 -6.76 -24.68 2.80
CA ARG A 108 -6.07 -25.95 3.02
C ARG A 108 -4.59 -25.77 3.32
N TRP A 109 -3.93 -24.93 2.54
CA TRP A 109 -2.51 -24.62 2.75
C TRP A 109 -2.28 -23.91 4.08
N GLY A 110 -3.10 -22.92 4.43
CA GLY A 110 -3.02 -22.20 5.70
C GLY A 110 -3.21 -23.14 6.90
N ARG A 111 -4.21 -24.06 6.86
CA ARG A 111 -4.40 -25.08 7.90
C ARG A 111 -3.18 -26.00 8.02
N ALA A 112 -2.60 -26.43 6.92
CA ALA A 112 -1.38 -27.25 6.93
C ALA A 112 -0.17 -26.51 7.56
N LYS A 113 -0.18 -25.18 7.56
CA LYS A 113 0.81 -24.32 8.24
C LYS A 113 0.40 -23.97 9.68
N GLY A 114 -0.74 -24.46 10.16
CA GLY A 114 -1.23 -24.22 11.52
C GLY A 114 -1.93 -22.88 11.71
N ALA A 115 -2.34 -22.20 10.63
CA ALA A 115 -3.10 -20.96 10.72
C ALA A 115 -4.52 -21.20 11.26
N GLN A 116 -5.01 -20.28 12.06
CA GLN A 116 -6.33 -20.27 12.70
C GLN A 116 -7.32 -19.35 11.97
N VAL A 117 -6.80 -18.46 11.13
CA VAL A 117 -7.58 -17.53 10.34
C VAL A 117 -6.97 -17.37 8.95
N LEU A 118 -7.83 -17.27 7.92
CA LEU A 118 -7.45 -16.79 6.59
C LEU A 118 -7.92 -15.35 6.46
N ARG A 119 -7.02 -14.43 6.14
CA ARG A 119 -7.31 -12.98 6.03
C ARG A 119 -6.76 -12.42 4.73
N GLY A 120 -7.46 -11.46 4.12
CA GLY A 120 -6.99 -10.80 2.90
C GLY A 120 -8.11 -10.08 2.13
N PRO A 121 -7.81 -9.58 0.91
CA PRO A 121 -6.53 -9.72 0.22
C PRO A 121 -5.41 -8.89 0.84
N LEU A 122 -4.24 -9.49 0.99
CA LEU A 122 -2.98 -8.86 1.42
C LEU A 122 -1.86 -9.34 0.50
N SER A 123 -1.15 -8.43 -0.12
CA SER A 123 -0.09 -8.76 -1.09
C SER A 123 1.30 -8.34 -0.57
N PHE A 124 1.67 -8.70 0.52
CA PHE A 124 1.87 -9.68 1.51
C PHE A 124 1.35 -9.27 2.90
N THR A 125 1.66 -8.03 3.34
CA THR A 125 1.25 -7.45 4.62
C THR A 125 0.39 -6.20 4.39
N THR A 126 -0.05 -5.57 5.48
CA THR A 126 -0.69 -4.25 5.42
C THR A 126 0.29 -3.11 5.06
N ASN A 127 1.59 -3.37 5.03
CA ASN A 127 2.60 -2.42 4.54
C ASN A 127 2.69 -2.39 3.00
N ASP A 128 2.08 -3.39 2.32
CA ASP A 128 2.00 -3.53 0.88
C ASP A 128 0.60 -3.15 0.34
N GLU A 129 0.31 -3.55 -0.91
CA GLU A 129 -1.04 -3.47 -1.45
C GLU A 129 -1.99 -4.38 -0.66
N CYS A 130 -3.03 -3.82 -0.08
CA CYS A 130 -3.97 -4.56 0.73
C CYS A 130 -5.42 -4.08 0.55
N GLY A 131 -6.35 -5.00 0.81
CA GLY A 131 -7.78 -4.79 0.67
C GLY A 131 -8.30 -5.03 -0.74
N LEU A 132 -9.58 -5.38 -0.82
CA LEU A 132 -10.35 -5.51 -2.04
C LEU A 132 -11.08 -4.19 -2.31
N LEU A 133 -10.93 -3.61 -3.47
CA LEU A 133 -11.72 -2.43 -3.87
C LEU A 133 -13.21 -2.81 -3.93
N ILE A 134 -14.04 -2.12 -3.14
CA ILE A 134 -15.50 -2.33 -3.08
C ILE A 134 -16.30 -1.08 -3.47
N ASP A 135 -15.66 0.09 -3.47
CA ASP A 135 -16.24 1.36 -3.91
C ASP A 135 -15.13 2.26 -4.49
N GLY A 136 -15.44 3.10 -5.49
CA GLY A 136 -14.46 3.96 -6.17
C GLY A 136 -13.82 3.35 -7.41
N PHE A 137 -14.58 2.57 -8.20
CA PHE A 137 -14.11 1.89 -9.42
C PHE A 137 -13.96 2.79 -10.65
N ASP A 138 -14.37 4.03 -10.56
CA ASP A 138 -14.47 4.96 -11.68
C ASP A 138 -13.19 5.76 -11.94
N HIS A 139 -12.11 5.44 -11.23
CA HIS A 139 -10.82 6.09 -11.41
C HIS A 139 -9.64 5.12 -11.21
N ARG A 140 -8.50 5.52 -11.75
CA ARG A 140 -7.26 4.77 -11.61
C ARG A 140 -6.81 4.79 -10.14
N PRO A 141 -6.43 3.64 -9.55
CA PRO A 141 -5.82 3.62 -8.23
C PRO A 141 -4.46 4.33 -8.25
N MET A 142 -4.13 5.00 -7.16
CA MET A 142 -2.80 5.57 -6.96
C MET A 142 -1.76 4.49 -6.64
N LEU A 143 -0.49 4.88 -6.67
CA LEU A 143 0.63 4.02 -6.31
C LEU A 143 0.36 3.22 -5.03
N LEU A 144 0.66 1.93 -5.06
CA LEU A 144 0.46 0.97 -3.96
C LEU A 144 -1.01 0.82 -3.50
N MET A 145 -1.96 1.08 -4.39
CA MET A 145 -3.37 0.75 -4.17
C MET A 145 -3.81 -0.29 -5.20
N PRO A 146 -4.48 -1.38 -4.75
CA PRO A 146 -4.93 -2.43 -5.66
C PRO A 146 -6.11 -1.99 -6.53
N TYR A 147 -6.29 -2.68 -7.64
CA TYR A 147 -7.49 -2.61 -8.48
C TYR A 147 -8.04 -4.02 -8.71
N ASN A 148 -9.35 -4.17 -8.71
CA ASN A 148 -10.05 -5.42 -9.01
C ASN A 148 -11.44 -5.14 -9.61
N VAL A 149 -12.08 -6.17 -10.14
CA VAL A 149 -13.45 -6.07 -10.66
C VAL A 149 -14.49 -6.10 -9.53
N ARG A 150 -15.66 -5.51 -9.79
CA ARG A 150 -16.72 -5.30 -8.78
C ARG A 150 -17.28 -6.60 -8.21
N GLU A 151 -17.31 -7.65 -9.00
CA GLU A 151 -17.92 -8.93 -8.66
C GLU A 151 -17.19 -9.68 -7.55
N TYR A 152 -15.91 -9.39 -7.31
CA TYR A 152 -15.08 -10.14 -6.36
C TYR A 152 -15.60 -10.08 -4.93
N ALA A 153 -16.18 -8.95 -4.50
CA ALA A 153 -16.75 -8.82 -3.16
C ALA A 153 -17.85 -9.89 -2.92
N ALA A 154 -18.82 -9.96 -3.83
CA ALA A 154 -19.89 -10.94 -3.73
C ALA A 154 -19.38 -12.40 -3.82
N TRP A 155 -18.38 -12.66 -4.65
CA TRP A 155 -17.82 -14.02 -4.79
C TRP A 155 -17.04 -14.47 -3.57
N ILE A 156 -16.29 -13.56 -2.94
CA ILE A 156 -15.54 -13.83 -1.69
C ILE A 156 -16.52 -14.06 -0.53
N GLU A 157 -17.57 -13.24 -0.43
CA GLU A 157 -18.61 -13.40 0.59
C GLU A 157 -19.38 -14.72 0.41
N ALA A 158 -19.73 -15.08 -0.84
CA ALA A 158 -20.34 -16.37 -1.15
C ALA A 158 -19.45 -17.57 -0.82
N ALA A 159 -18.12 -17.41 -0.80
CA ALA A 159 -17.17 -18.43 -0.35
C ALA A 159 -17.05 -18.50 1.19
N GLY A 160 -17.84 -17.71 1.93
CA GLY A 160 -17.95 -17.77 3.38
C GLY A 160 -16.95 -16.91 4.14
N LEU A 161 -16.29 -15.94 3.48
CA LEU A 161 -15.50 -14.93 4.18
C LEU A 161 -16.39 -13.75 4.58
N THR A 162 -16.06 -13.12 5.69
CA THR A 162 -16.77 -11.94 6.22
C THR A 162 -15.83 -10.73 6.32
N LYS A 163 -16.40 -9.54 6.40
CA LYS A 163 -15.64 -8.31 6.61
C LYS A 163 -14.81 -8.40 7.89
N ALA A 164 -13.50 -8.12 7.77
CA ALA A 164 -12.61 -7.89 8.90
C ALA A 164 -12.40 -6.38 9.15
N LYS A 165 -12.08 -5.60 8.10
CA LYS A 165 -11.80 -4.16 8.22
C LYS A 165 -12.00 -3.45 6.89
N ASP A 166 -12.55 -2.23 6.93
CA ASP A 166 -12.56 -1.33 5.79
C ASP A 166 -11.44 -0.29 5.89
N LEU A 167 -10.87 0.04 4.73
CA LEU A 167 -9.80 1.01 4.55
C LEU A 167 -10.31 2.10 3.61
N TYR A 168 -10.16 3.37 4.00
CA TYR A 168 -10.68 4.50 3.25
C TYR A 168 -9.57 5.26 2.54
N GLN A 169 -9.79 5.55 1.27
CA GLN A 169 -8.98 6.44 0.45
C GLN A 169 -9.69 7.78 0.30
N TRP A 170 -8.92 8.87 0.33
CA TRP A 170 -9.47 10.22 0.33
C TRP A 170 -8.79 11.07 -0.73
N ARG A 171 -9.56 11.92 -1.40
CA ARG A 171 -9.06 13.00 -2.24
C ARG A 171 -9.14 14.32 -1.50
N VAL A 172 -8.01 14.99 -1.36
CA VAL A 172 -7.89 16.24 -0.63
C VAL A 172 -7.42 17.32 -1.61
N PRO A 173 -8.22 18.37 -1.86
CA PRO A 173 -7.80 19.48 -2.70
C PRO A 173 -6.62 20.21 -2.04
N VAL A 174 -5.66 20.66 -2.84
CA VAL A 174 -4.54 21.48 -2.37
C VAL A 174 -4.94 22.94 -2.53
N PRO A 175 -5.33 23.66 -1.46
CA PRO A 175 -5.79 25.04 -1.57
C PRO A 175 -4.65 25.98 -1.93
N GLU A 176 -4.93 27.04 -2.67
CA GLU A 176 -3.94 28.07 -3.04
C GLU A 176 -3.35 28.77 -1.82
N THR A 177 -4.16 28.99 -0.81
CA THR A 177 -3.74 29.58 0.47
C THR A 177 -3.77 28.53 1.58
N PRO A 178 -2.81 28.59 2.52
CA PRO A 178 -2.81 27.68 3.65
C PRO A 178 -4.07 27.83 4.51
N GLN A 179 -4.60 26.72 5.02
CA GLN A 179 -5.77 26.76 5.88
C GLN A 179 -5.40 27.36 7.26
N PRO A 180 -6.14 28.36 7.76
CA PRO A 180 -5.79 29.08 8.98
C PRO A 180 -5.68 28.18 10.22
N VAL A 181 -6.50 27.12 10.30
CA VAL A 181 -6.49 26.18 11.42
C VAL A 181 -5.15 25.45 11.55
N PHE A 182 -4.61 24.94 10.42
CA PHE A 182 -3.30 24.26 10.43
C PHE A 182 -2.18 25.23 10.74
N GLN A 183 -2.22 26.44 10.20
CA GLN A 183 -1.23 27.48 10.50
C GLN A 183 -1.21 27.83 11.98
N ARG A 184 -2.38 27.99 12.60
CA ARG A 184 -2.51 28.32 14.03
C ARG A 184 -1.94 27.19 14.90
N ILE A 185 -2.35 25.94 14.67
CA ILE A 185 -1.86 24.79 15.43
C ILE A 185 -0.35 24.63 15.24
N ALA A 186 0.14 24.72 13.99
CA ALA A 186 1.56 24.63 13.68
C ALA A 186 2.39 25.73 14.36
N SER A 187 1.91 26.98 14.37
CA SER A 187 2.61 28.08 15.03
C SER A 187 2.70 27.90 16.54
N MET A 188 1.64 27.39 17.17
CA MET A 188 1.62 27.10 18.61
C MET A 188 2.57 25.97 18.97
N ALA A 189 2.55 24.86 18.21
CA ALA A 189 3.43 23.71 18.42
C ALA A 189 4.91 24.09 18.28
N LYS A 190 5.26 24.86 17.25
CA LYS A 190 6.61 25.34 17.01
C LYS A 190 7.16 26.19 18.17
N LYS A 191 6.33 27.03 18.77
CA LYS A 191 6.74 27.88 19.88
C LYS A 191 6.91 27.11 21.18
N ARG A 192 6.01 26.15 21.45
CA ARG A 192 5.97 25.43 22.73
C ARG A 192 7.10 24.39 22.89
N ASP A 193 7.33 23.59 21.85
CA ASP A 193 8.15 22.37 21.96
C ASP A 193 9.45 22.45 21.15
N ARG A 194 9.85 23.62 20.64
CA ARG A 194 11.03 23.81 19.77
C ARG A 194 11.11 22.85 18.59
N ILE A 195 9.94 22.44 18.08
CA ILE A 195 9.86 21.50 16.96
C ILE A 195 10.33 22.20 15.68
N THR A 196 11.28 21.60 15.00
CA THR A 196 11.71 22.00 13.67
C THR A 196 11.14 21.07 12.63
N VAL A 197 10.80 21.60 11.43
CA VAL A 197 10.37 20.78 10.31
C VAL A 197 11.25 21.10 9.12
N ARG A 198 11.81 20.09 8.50
CA ARG A 198 12.70 20.20 7.35
C ARG A 198 12.42 19.13 6.29
N PRO A 199 12.75 19.40 5.00
CA PRO A 199 12.69 18.39 3.96
C PRO A 199 13.81 17.35 4.10
N LEU A 200 13.64 16.24 3.40
CA LEU A 200 14.63 15.19 3.23
C LEU A 200 15.91 15.73 2.52
N ASP A 201 17.08 15.36 3.00
CA ASP A 201 18.36 15.62 2.32
C ASP A 201 18.80 14.38 1.51
N MET A 202 18.62 14.43 0.18
CA MET A 202 19.03 13.33 -0.70
C MET A 202 20.52 13.03 -0.68
N LYS A 203 21.37 13.97 -0.26
CA LYS A 203 22.83 13.71 -0.12
C LYS A 203 23.13 12.81 1.06
N LYS A 204 22.22 12.78 2.04
CA LYS A 204 22.30 11.99 3.27
C LYS A 204 21.23 10.89 3.33
N PHE A 205 20.81 10.37 2.18
CA PHE A 205 19.64 9.47 2.06
C PHE A 205 19.68 8.31 3.07
N ASN A 206 20.83 7.69 3.31
CA ASN A 206 20.93 6.57 4.26
C ASN A 206 20.77 7.02 5.72
N GLU A 207 21.27 8.20 6.10
CA GLU A 207 21.03 8.78 7.43
C GLU A 207 19.54 9.12 7.61
N GLU A 208 18.93 9.71 6.58
CA GLU A 208 17.50 10.04 6.56
C GLU A 208 16.62 8.77 6.63
N LEU A 209 17.03 7.69 5.97
CA LEU A 209 16.34 6.41 6.06
C LEU A 209 16.40 5.83 7.48
N GLY A 210 17.53 5.98 8.18
CA GLY A 210 17.65 5.65 9.59
C GLY A 210 16.63 6.40 10.46
N ARG A 211 16.37 7.68 10.16
CA ARG A 211 15.33 8.47 10.85
C ARG A 211 13.92 7.95 10.56
N VAL A 212 13.65 7.53 9.33
CA VAL A 212 12.37 6.88 8.98
C VAL A 212 12.20 5.60 9.80
N LYS A 213 13.23 4.73 9.85
CA LYS A 213 13.21 3.47 10.63
C LYS A 213 12.86 3.73 12.11
N THR A 214 13.46 4.75 12.72
CA THR A 214 13.20 5.12 14.12
C THR A 214 11.73 5.45 14.37
N VAL A 215 11.07 6.11 13.44
CA VAL A 215 9.69 6.58 13.63
C VAL A 215 8.66 5.57 13.13
N TYR A 216 8.95 4.85 12.04
CA TYR A 216 7.97 4.06 11.31
C TYR A 216 7.27 3.04 12.22
N ASN A 217 7.99 2.05 12.69
CA ASN A 217 7.38 0.97 13.46
C ASN A 217 6.67 1.49 14.74
N ALA A 218 7.27 2.45 15.45
CA ALA A 218 6.69 3.02 16.67
C ALA A 218 5.42 3.85 16.42
N ALA A 219 5.32 4.52 15.26
CA ALA A 219 4.15 5.35 14.96
C ALA A 219 2.90 4.54 14.61
N TRP A 220 3.07 3.33 14.06
CA TRP A 220 1.96 2.48 13.61
C TRP A 220 1.73 1.22 14.45
N GLU A 221 2.50 0.97 15.49
CA GLU A 221 2.42 -0.26 16.31
C GLU A 221 1.01 -0.61 16.82
N ARG A 222 0.14 0.41 17.01
CA ARG A 222 -1.22 0.26 17.51
C ARG A 222 -2.27 0.12 16.42
N ASN A 223 -1.88 0.22 15.17
CA ASN A 223 -2.83 0.11 14.06
C ASN A 223 -3.27 -1.34 13.87
N TRP A 224 -4.55 -1.52 13.57
CA TRP A 224 -5.10 -2.82 13.25
C TRP A 224 -4.33 -3.49 12.10
N GLY A 225 -3.96 -4.76 12.29
CA GLY A 225 -3.26 -5.56 11.27
C GLY A 225 -1.83 -5.11 10.96
N PHE A 226 -1.27 -4.17 11.72
CA PHE A 226 0.11 -3.73 11.53
C PHE A 226 1.09 -4.88 11.83
N VAL A 227 2.12 -4.97 11.01
CA VAL A 227 3.27 -5.85 11.22
C VAL A 227 4.52 -4.98 11.14
N PRO A 228 5.40 -4.99 12.15
CA PRO A 228 6.65 -4.25 12.10
C PRO A 228 7.50 -4.70 10.92
N MET A 229 7.96 -3.75 10.12
CA MET A 229 8.92 -4.03 9.05
C MET A 229 10.32 -4.23 9.63
N THR A 230 11.03 -5.22 9.11
CA THR A 230 12.46 -5.37 9.38
C THR A 230 13.26 -4.27 8.69
N ASP A 231 14.48 -4.06 9.14
CA ASP A 231 15.39 -3.09 8.50
C ASP A 231 15.63 -3.41 7.03
N ALA A 232 15.74 -4.70 6.69
CA ALA A 232 15.91 -5.15 5.31
C ALA A 232 14.70 -4.84 4.43
N GLU A 233 13.46 -4.98 4.96
CA GLU A 233 12.24 -4.62 4.23
C GLU A 233 12.12 -3.11 4.01
N ILE A 234 12.45 -2.29 5.03
CA ILE A 234 12.45 -0.82 4.88
C ILE A 234 13.52 -0.40 3.85
N ASP A 235 14.73 -0.96 3.89
CA ASP A 235 15.81 -0.68 2.93
C ASP A 235 15.38 -1.07 1.50
N HIS A 236 14.76 -2.24 1.35
CA HIS A 236 14.25 -2.73 0.08
C HIS A 236 13.16 -1.80 -0.49
N MET A 237 12.14 -1.49 0.30
CA MET A 237 11.07 -0.56 -0.10
C MET A 237 11.62 0.82 -0.45
N ALA A 238 12.54 1.36 0.37
CA ALA A 238 13.17 2.64 0.12
C ALA A 238 13.97 2.64 -1.20
N SER A 239 14.68 1.55 -1.51
CA SER A 239 15.42 1.42 -2.77
C SER A 239 14.50 1.44 -3.99
N GLN A 240 13.34 0.78 -3.91
CA GLN A 240 12.34 0.76 -4.97
C GLN A 240 11.65 2.12 -5.15
N LEU A 241 11.35 2.82 -4.06
CA LEU A 241 10.67 4.12 -4.09
C LEU A 241 11.59 5.30 -4.38
N LYS A 242 12.89 5.16 -4.13
CA LYS A 242 13.90 6.23 -4.27
C LYS A 242 13.83 6.99 -5.60
N PRO A 243 13.63 6.35 -6.78
CA PRO A 243 13.51 7.07 -8.05
C PRO A 243 12.31 8.01 -8.15
N ALA A 244 11.26 7.77 -7.35
CA ALA A 244 10.04 8.59 -7.28
C ALA A 244 10.09 9.62 -6.15
N VAL A 245 11.06 9.54 -5.23
CA VAL A 245 11.17 10.46 -4.10
C VAL A 245 11.48 11.87 -4.57
N VAL A 246 10.67 12.81 -4.09
CA VAL A 246 10.88 14.23 -4.26
C VAL A 246 11.20 14.82 -2.88
N PRO A 247 12.41 15.39 -2.67
CA PRO A 247 12.87 15.78 -1.33
C PRO A 247 11.90 16.67 -0.56
N ASP A 248 11.32 17.68 -1.22
CA ASP A 248 10.38 18.60 -0.60
C ASP A 248 9.06 17.93 -0.15
N LEU A 249 8.71 16.78 -0.75
CA LEU A 249 7.50 16.01 -0.44
C LEU A 249 7.74 14.97 0.66
N VAL A 250 8.94 14.94 1.25
CA VAL A 250 9.27 14.17 2.45
C VAL A 250 9.70 15.16 3.53
N GLN A 251 8.99 15.19 4.65
CA GLN A 251 9.23 16.14 5.72
C GLN A 251 9.50 15.40 7.03
N PHE A 252 10.51 15.82 7.75
CA PHE A 252 10.82 15.35 9.11
C PHE A 252 10.47 16.43 10.12
N ALA A 253 9.84 16.02 11.22
CA ALA A 253 9.71 16.82 12.42
C ALA A 253 10.75 16.36 13.45
N GLU A 254 11.49 17.29 14.01
CA GLU A 254 12.60 17.03 14.93
C GLU A 254 12.49 17.89 16.18
N VAL A 255 12.89 17.32 17.32
CA VAL A 255 13.11 18.00 18.58
C VAL A 255 14.58 17.77 18.97
N ASP A 256 15.32 18.86 19.16
CA ASP A 256 16.76 18.82 19.46
C ASP A 256 17.58 17.92 18.49
N GLY A 257 17.18 17.88 17.21
CA GLY A 257 17.79 17.09 16.15
C GLY A 257 17.37 15.61 16.09
N ALA A 258 16.59 15.11 17.06
CA ALA A 258 16.02 13.76 17.04
C ALA A 258 14.70 13.73 16.25
N PRO A 259 14.48 12.72 15.38
CA PRO A 259 13.24 12.61 14.62
C PRO A 259 12.09 12.19 15.54
N VAL A 260 11.01 12.97 15.56
CA VAL A 260 9.78 12.69 16.33
C VAL A 260 8.57 12.44 15.45
N GLY A 261 8.72 12.63 14.14
CA GLY A 261 7.71 12.33 13.15
C GLY A 261 8.20 12.57 11.73
N PHE A 262 7.53 11.97 10.76
CA PHE A 262 7.77 12.25 9.35
C PHE A 262 6.49 12.14 8.55
N GLY A 263 6.48 12.76 7.37
CA GLY A 263 5.43 12.62 6.38
C GLY A 263 6.02 12.45 5.00
N LEU A 264 5.42 11.57 4.21
CA LEU A 264 5.87 11.19 2.87
C LEU A 264 4.73 11.29 1.88
N ILE A 265 4.84 12.21 0.92
CA ILE A 265 4.03 12.23 -0.28
C ILE A 265 4.90 11.73 -1.44
N LEU A 266 4.41 10.74 -2.16
CA LEU A 266 5.01 10.30 -3.43
C LEU A 266 4.18 10.79 -4.61
N PRO A 267 4.83 11.29 -5.69
CA PRO A 267 4.16 11.47 -6.96
C PRO A 267 3.51 10.16 -7.43
N ASP A 268 2.31 10.23 -8.01
CA ASP A 268 1.64 9.03 -8.51
C ASP A 268 2.31 8.49 -9.77
N VAL A 269 3.27 7.60 -9.59
CA VAL A 269 3.98 6.95 -10.70
C VAL A 269 3.06 6.11 -11.59
N ASN A 270 1.84 5.76 -11.14
CA ASN A 270 0.86 5.07 -11.95
C ASN A 270 0.44 5.88 -13.18
N VAL A 271 0.52 7.21 -13.13
CA VAL A 271 0.38 8.09 -14.32
C VAL A 271 1.35 7.71 -15.42
N ALA A 272 2.59 7.41 -15.05
CA ALA A 272 3.63 7.04 -15.99
C ALA A 272 3.54 5.55 -16.40
N LEU A 273 3.29 4.67 -15.42
CA LEU A 273 3.14 3.23 -15.66
C LEU A 273 1.96 2.90 -16.59
N ALA A 274 0.84 3.59 -16.45
CA ALA A 274 -0.31 3.45 -17.35
C ALA A 274 0.05 3.71 -18.83
N LYS A 275 0.97 4.67 -19.09
CA LYS A 275 1.46 4.98 -20.46
C LYS A 275 2.42 3.92 -20.99
N VAL A 276 3.12 3.23 -20.12
CA VAL A 276 4.11 2.19 -20.45
C VAL A 276 3.44 0.83 -20.69
N LYS A 277 2.27 0.61 -20.07
CA LYS A 277 1.48 -0.64 -20.20
C LYS A 277 2.31 -1.91 -19.93
N GLY A 278 3.14 -1.87 -18.87
CA GLY A 278 3.97 -2.99 -18.46
C GLY A 278 5.17 -3.30 -19.39
N LYS A 279 5.48 -2.44 -20.38
CA LYS A 279 6.55 -2.68 -21.38
C LYS A 279 7.53 -1.51 -21.43
N LEU A 280 8.78 -1.74 -20.98
CA LEU A 280 9.83 -0.70 -21.04
C LEU A 280 10.47 -0.56 -22.42
N PHE A 281 10.52 -1.62 -23.22
CA PHE A 281 11.13 -1.62 -24.56
C PHE A 281 10.08 -1.63 -25.67
N PRO A 282 10.35 -0.96 -26.82
CA PRO A 282 11.55 -0.15 -27.08
C PRO A 282 11.45 1.30 -26.55
N PHE A 283 10.25 1.87 -26.35
CA PHE A 283 10.06 3.29 -26.02
C PHE A 283 9.47 3.55 -24.63
N GLY A 284 9.14 2.50 -23.88
CA GLY A 284 8.48 2.63 -22.58
C GLY A 284 9.35 3.36 -21.56
N LEU A 285 10.66 3.06 -21.52
CA LEU A 285 11.60 3.75 -20.61
C LEU A 285 11.64 5.26 -20.89
N VAL A 286 11.68 5.66 -22.14
CA VAL A 286 11.68 7.09 -22.54
C VAL A 286 10.38 7.76 -22.11
N LYS A 287 9.23 7.08 -22.32
CA LYS A 287 7.91 7.58 -21.88
C LYS A 287 7.84 7.73 -20.37
N LEU A 288 8.37 6.76 -19.64
CA LEU A 288 8.43 6.77 -18.16
C LEU A 288 9.23 8.00 -17.68
N LEU A 289 10.49 8.12 -18.10
CA LEU A 289 11.39 9.20 -17.72
C LEU A 289 10.87 10.59 -18.12
N TRP A 290 10.20 10.69 -19.27
CA TRP A 290 9.61 11.95 -19.72
C TRP A 290 8.35 12.33 -18.92
N THR A 291 7.57 11.33 -18.43
CA THR A 291 6.32 11.58 -17.70
C THR A 291 6.56 11.88 -16.21
N LEU A 292 7.51 11.19 -15.56
CA LEU A 292 7.76 11.30 -14.11
C LEU A 292 7.87 12.75 -13.61
N PRO A 293 8.69 13.67 -14.22
CA PRO A 293 8.82 15.04 -13.72
C PRO A 293 7.58 15.92 -13.96
N ARG A 294 6.61 15.41 -14.75
CA ARG A 294 5.37 16.13 -15.12
C ARG A 294 4.16 15.71 -14.31
N ILE A 295 4.32 14.74 -13.41
CA ILE A 295 3.24 14.31 -12.53
C ILE A 295 2.84 15.47 -11.62
N LYS A 296 1.53 15.75 -11.56
CA LYS A 296 0.93 16.82 -10.76
C LYS A 296 -0.09 16.29 -9.75
N GLU A 297 0.01 15.03 -9.40
CA GLU A 297 -0.79 14.39 -8.36
C GLU A 297 0.11 13.47 -7.54
N GLY A 298 -0.24 13.28 -6.27
CA GLY A 298 0.57 12.47 -5.38
C GLY A 298 -0.26 11.88 -4.25
N ARG A 299 0.30 10.88 -3.60
CA ARG A 299 -0.30 10.18 -2.48
C ARG A 299 0.48 10.46 -1.20
N LEU A 300 -0.21 10.92 -0.16
CA LEU A 300 0.32 10.89 1.21
C LEU A 300 0.34 9.43 1.66
N LEU A 301 1.49 8.80 1.48
CA LEU A 301 1.71 7.38 1.75
C LEU A 301 1.88 7.12 3.24
N ALA A 302 2.57 8.02 3.93
CA ALA A 302 2.85 7.88 5.35
C ALA A 302 2.82 9.24 6.05
N LEU A 303 2.23 9.28 7.24
CA LEU A 303 2.29 10.40 8.17
C LEU A 303 2.35 9.81 9.58
N GLY A 304 3.55 9.69 10.15
CA GLY A 304 3.81 9.08 11.43
C GLY A 304 4.36 10.09 12.44
N VAL A 305 3.88 9.98 13.68
CA VAL A 305 4.35 10.78 14.82
C VAL A 305 4.49 9.85 16.02
N LEU A 306 5.61 9.90 16.71
CA LEU A 306 5.84 9.13 17.93
C LEU A 306 4.77 9.42 18.97
N GLY A 307 4.32 8.40 19.70
CA GLY A 307 3.16 8.45 20.60
C GLY A 307 3.18 9.62 21.59
N GLU A 308 4.33 9.90 22.17
CA GLU A 308 4.54 11.02 23.13
C GLU A 308 4.38 12.42 22.50
N TYR A 309 4.47 12.53 21.15
CA TYR A 309 4.34 13.79 20.42
C TYR A 309 3.01 13.94 19.64
N GLN A 310 2.16 12.90 19.58
CA GLN A 310 0.92 12.93 18.80
C GLN A 310 -0.03 14.06 19.16
N LYS A 311 -0.16 14.40 20.45
CA LYS A 311 -1.05 15.47 20.93
C LYS A 311 -0.38 16.86 21.02
N ARG A 312 0.86 16.99 20.51
CA ARG A 312 1.64 18.23 20.57
C ARG A 312 1.61 19.06 19.29
N GLY A 313 0.78 18.69 18.32
CA GLY A 313 0.62 19.43 17.05
C GLY A 313 1.67 19.09 15.99
N VAL A 314 2.52 18.09 16.22
CA VAL A 314 3.57 17.65 15.26
C VAL A 314 2.94 17.23 13.92
N GLY A 315 1.83 16.48 13.95
CA GLY A 315 1.12 16.11 12.74
C GLY A 315 0.65 17.32 11.92
N ALA A 316 0.15 18.36 12.58
CA ALA A 316 -0.29 19.60 11.91
C ALA A 316 0.90 20.35 11.27
N LEU A 317 2.07 20.37 11.93
CA LEU A 317 3.30 20.93 11.37
C LEU A 317 3.74 20.19 10.10
N LEU A 318 3.72 18.86 10.14
CA LEU A 318 4.07 18.02 8.98
C LEU A 318 3.08 18.22 7.83
N VAL A 319 1.77 18.20 8.12
CA VAL A 319 0.72 18.44 7.10
C VAL A 319 0.89 19.83 6.48
N GLU A 320 1.12 20.86 7.29
CA GLU A 320 1.31 22.24 6.79
C GLU A 320 2.54 22.32 5.87
N ALA A 321 3.65 21.69 6.25
CA ALA A 321 4.87 21.68 5.45
C ALA A 321 4.69 20.90 4.14
N LEU A 322 4.05 19.73 4.18
CA LEU A 322 3.72 18.92 3.00
C LEU A 322 2.76 19.65 2.06
N MET A 323 1.69 20.25 2.57
CA MET A 323 0.74 21.03 1.76
C MET A 323 1.38 22.26 1.13
N ARG A 324 2.34 22.88 1.80
CA ARG A 324 3.14 23.97 1.22
C ARG A 324 4.03 23.45 0.08
N ALA A 325 4.63 22.30 0.24
CA ALA A 325 5.49 21.69 -0.79
C ALA A 325 4.67 21.26 -2.03
N THR A 326 3.51 20.61 -1.83
CA THR A 326 2.60 20.21 -2.93
C THR A 326 2.09 21.42 -3.69
N ARG A 327 1.73 22.51 -2.99
CA ARG A 327 1.32 23.78 -3.61
C ARG A 327 2.42 24.38 -4.47
N ARG A 328 3.66 24.50 -3.95
CA ARG A 328 4.80 25.03 -4.72
C ARG A 328 5.06 24.23 -6.00
N ARG A 329 4.73 22.94 -6.00
CA ARG A 329 4.85 22.06 -7.17
C ARG A 329 3.64 22.11 -8.11
N GLY A 330 2.61 22.88 -7.76
CA GLY A 330 1.38 23.02 -8.55
C GLY A 330 0.56 21.74 -8.60
N TYR A 331 0.49 20.98 -7.50
CA TYR A 331 -0.42 19.84 -7.39
C TYR A 331 -1.79 20.36 -6.99
N PRO A 332 -2.83 20.14 -7.81
CA PRO A 332 -4.19 20.57 -7.47
C PRO A 332 -4.84 19.64 -6.42
N LEU A 333 -4.36 18.40 -6.35
CA LEU A 333 -4.96 17.32 -5.56
C LEU A 333 -3.86 16.46 -4.94
N CYS A 334 -4.11 15.98 -3.73
CA CYS A 334 -3.34 14.94 -3.07
C CYS A 334 -4.29 13.84 -2.60
N GLU A 335 -3.97 12.58 -2.86
CA GLU A 335 -4.68 11.48 -2.19
C GLU A 335 -4.05 11.17 -0.84
N VAL A 336 -4.91 10.86 0.13
CA VAL A 336 -4.52 10.50 1.50
C VAL A 336 -5.05 9.10 1.79
N GLY A 337 -4.21 8.25 2.27
CA GLY A 337 -4.66 6.92 2.67
C GLY A 337 -3.69 5.79 2.33
N TRP A 338 -4.11 4.63 2.71
CA TRP A 338 -5.42 4.36 3.30
C TRP A 338 -5.47 4.75 4.80
N THR A 339 -6.66 5.01 5.29
CA THR A 339 -6.96 5.18 6.72
C THR A 339 -7.91 4.08 7.17
N LEU A 340 -7.74 3.59 8.40
CA LEU A 340 -8.68 2.63 9.00
C LEU A 340 -10.06 3.26 9.16
N GLU A 341 -11.14 2.49 8.95
CA GLU A 341 -12.54 2.95 9.05
C GLU A 341 -12.91 3.58 10.40
N ASP A 342 -12.20 3.19 11.47
CA ASP A 342 -12.40 3.66 12.86
C ASP A 342 -11.43 4.78 13.27
N ASN A 343 -10.67 5.37 12.34
CA ASN A 343 -9.76 6.47 12.63
C ASN A 343 -10.47 7.84 12.50
N ASP A 344 -11.49 8.05 13.35
CA ASP A 344 -12.35 9.26 13.30
C ASP A 344 -11.57 10.56 13.39
N SER A 345 -10.51 10.61 14.19
CA SER A 345 -9.70 11.82 14.36
C SER A 345 -9.01 12.26 13.07
N VAL A 346 -8.51 11.32 12.31
CA VAL A 346 -7.90 11.58 10.99
C VAL A 346 -8.99 11.93 9.97
N HIS A 347 -10.14 11.24 9.99
CA HIS A 347 -11.26 11.53 9.10
C HIS A 347 -11.79 12.95 9.28
N GLN A 348 -11.97 13.42 10.52
CA GLN A 348 -12.40 14.79 10.79
C GLN A 348 -11.41 15.84 10.26
N LEU A 349 -10.10 15.58 10.38
CA LEU A 349 -9.08 16.46 9.80
C LEU A 349 -9.13 16.51 8.27
N ILE A 350 -9.31 15.35 7.62
CA ILE A 350 -9.43 15.24 6.17
C ILE A 350 -10.69 15.95 5.68
N LEU A 351 -11.85 15.68 6.29
CA LEU A 351 -13.12 16.32 5.94
C LEU A 351 -13.07 17.84 6.17
N GLY A 352 -12.48 18.29 7.29
CA GLY A 352 -12.27 19.71 7.59
C GLY A 352 -11.31 20.39 6.58
N SER A 353 -10.49 19.61 5.88
CA SER A 353 -9.62 20.09 4.79
C SER A 353 -10.31 20.11 3.41
N GLY A 354 -11.60 19.82 3.34
CA GLY A 354 -12.36 19.71 2.09
C GLY A 354 -12.11 18.38 1.36
N GLY A 355 -11.55 17.39 2.05
CA GLY A 355 -11.35 16.05 1.52
C GLY A 355 -12.67 15.30 1.34
N THR A 356 -12.73 14.44 0.33
CA THR A 356 -13.85 13.54 0.05
C THR A 356 -13.34 12.11 -0.05
N ARG A 357 -14.13 11.14 0.42
CA ARG A 357 -13.78 9.73 0.28
C ARG A 357 -13.86 9.33 -1.20
N SER A 358 -12.76 8.80 -1.73
CA SER A 358 -12.63 8.45 -3.14
C SER A 358 -12.75 6.95 -3.40
N ALA A 359 -12.35 6.11 -2.44
CA ALA A 359 -12.48 4.67 -2.56
C ALA A 359 -12.60 3.99 -1.19
N VAL A 360 -13.14 2.78 -1.20
CA VAL A 360 -13.19 1.89 -0.04
C VAL A 360 -12.59 0.56 -0.44
N TYR A 361 -11.67 0.08 0.39
CA TYR A 361 -11.07 -1.24 0.27
C TYR A 361 -11.46 -2.07 1.48
N ARG A 362 -11.77 -3.34 1.27
CA ARG A 362 -12.20 -4.25 2.33
C ARG A 362 -11.22 -5.40 2.51
N ILE A 363 -10.83 -5.64 3.73
CA ILE A 363 -10.15 -6.86 4.13
C ILE A 363 -11.21 -7.83 4.67
N TYR A 364 -11.17 -9.06 4.17
CA TYR A 364 -12.04 -10.14 4.57
C TYR A 364 -11.29 -11.15 5.43
N GLU A 365 -12.04 -11.92 6.22
CA GLU A 365 -11.47 -13.02 6.99
C GLU A 365 -12.44 -14.20 7.12
N LYS A 366 -11.86 -15.36 7.45
CA LYS A 366 -12.58 -16.59 7.77
C LYS A 366 -11.79 -17.38 8.81
N ARG A 367 -12.45 -17.80 9.88
CA ARG A 367 -11.84 -18.72 10.85
C ARG A 367 -11.60 -20.07 10.17
N LEU A 368 -10.41 -20.62 10.41
CA LEU A 368 -10.02 -21.94 9.94
C LEU A 368 -10.20 -22.93 11.09
N ALA A 369 -11.27 -23.73 11.01
CA ALA A 369 -11.54 -24.80 11.97
C ALA A 369 -10.56 -25.96 11.79
#